data_21bbbede90d46345b8ed72dfa7e90a85
#
_entry.id   21bbbede90d46345b8ed72dfa7e90a85
#
_cell.length_a   1.000
_cell.length_b   1.000
_cell.length_c   1.000
_cell.angle_alpha   90.00
_cell.angle_beta   90.00
_cell.angle_gamma   90.00
#
_symmetry.space_group_name_H-M   'P 1'
#
loop_
_entity.id
_entity.type
_entity.pdbx_description
1 polymer ?
#
loop_
_entity_poly.entity_id
_entity_poly.type
_entity_poly.pdbx_seq_one_letter_code
_entity_poly.pdbx_strand_id
1 'polypeptide(L)'
;MKIGLIGTGRLGLCFALLVERAGYSVLASDNREDYIKDLQKGVLGTTEPNVHDLLYSSKNIEFTTDNERVIKECDIIFTLVATPSLEDGSYDVSNVDDVVSDFNQIGWRTPLNGKSLVVGCTTNPGDCETFQRRLNDDGVEVYYNPEFIAQGSIVKDLINADMVLIGGEGKHRDELVKIYYGIQ
;
A
#
# COMPACT_ATOMS: atom_id res chain seq x y z
N MET A 1 -2.16 -14.41 -7.18
CA MET A 1 -1.81 -12.98 -7.22
C MET A 1 -1.11 -12.62 -5.92
N LYS A 2 -0.02 -11.90 -5.99
CA LYS A 2 0.71 -11.41 -4.81
C LYS A 2 0.50 -9.90 -4.70
N ILE A 3 0.09 -9.44 -3.54
CA ILE A 3 -0.17 -8.02 -3.28
C ILE A 3 1.07 -7.41 -2.62
N GLY A 4 1.54 -6.31 -3.16
CA GLY A 4 2.63 -5.52 -2.62
C GLY A 4 2.10 -4.39 -1.73
N LEU A 5 2.87 -4.03 -0.72
CA LEU A 5 2.60 -2.86 0.09
C LEU A 5 3.90 -2.14 0.41
N ILE A 6 3.97 -0.85 0.10
CA ILE A 6 5.10 0.03 0.44
C ILE A 6 4.63 1.02 1.50
N GLY A 7 5.27 1.00 2.67
CA GLY A 7 4.89 1.77 3.85
C GLY A 7 4.06 0.97 4.84
N THR A 8 4.70 0.17 5.71
CA THR A 8 4.06 -0.61 6.78
C THR A 8 3.92 0.17 8.08
N GLY A 9 3.57 1.46 8.00
CA GLY A 9 3.18 2.25 9.16
C GLY A 9 1.93 1.71 9.85
N ARG A 10 1.30 2.49 10.72
CA ARG A 10 0.10 2.03 11.47
C ARG A 10 -1.01 1.54 10.54
N LEU A 11 -1.38 2.35 9.55
CA LEU A 11 -2.39 2.00 8.56
C LEU A 11 -1.92 0.85 7.66
N GLY A 12 -0.71 0.97 7.08
CA GLY A 12 -0.20 -0.01 6.13
C GLY A 12 -0.10 -1.42 6.73
N LEU A 13 0.35 -1.55 7.97
CA LEU A 13 0.39 -2.86 8.64
C LEU A 13 -1.02 -3.44 8.84
N CYS A 14 -1.97 -2.65 9.34
CA CYS A 14 -3.35 -3.10 9.51
C CYS A 14 -3.96 -3.56 8.18
N PHE A 15 -3.78 -2.76 7.14
CA PHE A 15 -4.27 -3.08 5.79
C PHE A 15 -3.62 -4.35 5.24
N ALA A 16 -2.29 -4.49 5.33
CA ALA A 16 -1.57 -5.67 4.86
C ALA A 16 -2.05 -6.97 5.53
N LEU A 17 -2.28 -6.94 6.84
CA LEU A 17 -2.78 -8.08 7.60
C LEU A 17 -4.24 -8.44 7.22
N LEU A 18 -5.07 -7.45 6.92
CA LEU A 18 -6.44 -7.68 6.46
C LEU A 18 -6.48 -8.23 5.03
N VAL A 19 -5.61 -7.76 4.14
CA VAL A 19 -5.45 -8.30 2.78
C VAL A 19 -4.98 -9.76 2.83
N GLU A 20 -4.03 -10.08 3.73
CA GLU A 20 -3.60 -11.46 3.95
C GLU A 20 -4.74 -12.33 4.47
N ARG A 21 -5.50 -11.84 5.45
CA ARG A 21 -6.69 -12.53 5.97
C ARG A 21 -7.76 -12.75 4.89
N ALA A 22 -7.89 -11.85 3.92
CA ALA A 22 -8.76 -11.99 2.75
C ALA A 22 -8.28 -13.07 1.75
N GLY A 23 -7.13 -13.73 2.02
CA GLY A 23 -6.63 -14.88 1.25
C GLY A 23 -5.53 -14.56 0.25
N TYR A 24 -4.98 -13.35 0.26
CA TYR A 24 -3.87 -12.97 -0.62
C TYR A 24 -2.51 -13.23 0.05
N SER A 25 -1.50 -13.54 -0.78
CA SER A 25 -0.12 -13.45 -0.33
C SER A 25 0.34 -11.99 -0.37
N VAL A 26 0.98 -11.52 0.69
CA VAL A 26 1.40 -10.12 0.83
C VAL A 26 2.91 -10.02 0.98
N LEU A 27 3.53 -9.08 0.25
CA LEU A 27 4.91 -8.66 0.46
C LEU A 27 4.89 -7.18 0.83
N ALA A 28 5.27 -6.87 2.06
CA ALA A 28 5.16 -5.54 2.62
C ALA A 28 6.55 -4.96 2.97
N SER A 29 6.81 -3.71 2.57
CA SER A 29 8.09 -3.04 2.85
C SER A 29 7.94 -1.78 3.69
N ASP A 30 9.02 -1.48 4.40
CA ASP A 30 9.22 -0.22 5.11
C ASP A 30 10.72 0.09 5.19
N ASN A 31 11.10 1.35 5.17
CA ASN A 31 12.51 1.77 5.20
C ASN A 31 13.16 1.67 6.59
N ARG A 32 12.38 1.42 7.64
CA ARG A 32 12.86 1.27 9.03
C ARG A 32 13.31 -0.16 9.30
N GLU A 33 14.60 -0.42 9.15
CA GLU A 33 15.17 -1.77 9.30
C GLU A 33 14.82 -2.47 10.62
N ASP A 34 14.94 -1.76 11.76
CA ASP A 34 14.69 -2.38 13.07
C ASP A 34 13.21 -2.70 13.24
N TYR A 35 12.31 -1.85 12.72
CA TYR A 35 10.88 -2.10 12.70
C TYR A 35 10.54 -3.36 11.87
N ILE A 36 11.14 -3.52 10.69
CA ILE A 36 10.95 -4.71 9.86
C ILE A 36 11.49 -5.96 10.55
N LYS A 37 12.68 -5.89 11.19
CA LYS A 37 13.22 -7.01 11.98
C LYS A 37 12.29 -7.43 13.12
N ASP A 38 11.65 -6.47 13.77
CA ASP A 38 10.69 -6.75 14.85
C ASP A 38 9.40 -7.38 14.30
N LEU A 39 8.85 -6.88 13.20
CA LEU A 39 7.69 -7.50 12.52
C LEU A 39 7.98 -8.93 12.09
N GLN A 40 9.15 -9.21 11.53
CA GLN A 40 9.60 -10.56 11.15
C GLN A 40 9.66 -11.53 12.33
N LYS A 41 9.89 -11.03 13.55
CA LYS A 41 9.88 -11.81 14.80
C LYS A 41 8.50 -11.88 15.45
N GLY A 42 7.49 -11.22 14.87
CA GLY A 42 6.17 -11.09 15.49
C GLY A 42 6.15 -10.12 16.70
N VAL A 43 7.16 -9.26 16.83
CA VAL A 43 7.25 -8.25 17.89
C VAL A 43 6.71 -6.94 17.36
N LEU A 44 5.73 -6.37 18.05
CA LEU A 44 5.09 -5.13 17.62
C LEU A 44 4.70 -4.27 18.83
N GLY A 45 5.18 -3.02 18.82
CA GLY A 45 4.73 -1.99 19.75
C GLY A 45 3.57 -1.18 19.16
N THR A 46 2.34 -1.71 19.23
CA THR A 46 1.15 -1.00 18.75
C THR A 46 0.05 -0.95 19.81
N THR A 47 -0.73 0.13 19.78
CA THR A 47 -1.96 0.28 20.58
C THR A 47 -3.23 0.02 19.77
N GLU A 48 -3.08 -0.27 18.46
CA GLU A 48 -4.23 -0.60 17.60
C GLU A 48 -4.82 -1.97 17.99
N PRO A 49 -6.14 -2.03 18.27
CA PRO A 49 -6.78 -3.27 18.64
C PRO A 49 -6.69 -4.36 17.56
N ASN A 50 -6.60 -5.60 17.98
CA ASN A 50 -6.58 -6.81 17.13
C ASN A 50 -5.33 -7.01 16.25
N VAL A 51 -4.41 -6.05 16.16
CA VAL A 51 -3.25 -6.15 15.27
C VAL A 51 -2.28 -7.24 15.71
N HIS A 52 -2.09 -7.43 17.01
CA HIS A 52 -1.26 -8.51 17.53
C HIS A 52 -1.80 -9.90 17.16
N ASP A 53 -3.11 -10.11 17.29
CA ASP A 53 -3.74 -11.38 16.95
C ASP A 53 -3.68 -11.67 15.45
N LEU A 54 -3.90 -10.63 14.62
CA LEU A 54 -3.76 -10.73 13.18
C LEU A 54 -2.33 -11.08 12.77
N LEU A 55 -1.33 -10.39 13.34
CA LEU A 55 0.08 -10.66 13.04
C LEU A 55 0.51 -12.06 13.50
N TYR A 56 0.07 -12.48 14.70
CA TYR A 56 0.39 -13.82 15.21
C TYR A 56 -0.23 -14.94 14.40
N SER A 57 -1.44 -14.74 13.86
CA SER A 57 -2.15 -15.73 13.04
C SER A 57 -1.74 -15.72 11.57
N SER A 58 -1.03 -14.70 11.13
CA SER A 58 -0.60 -14.49 9.75
C SER A 58 0.40 -15.57 9.30
N LYS A 59 0.25 -16.05 8.05
CA LYS A 59 1.08 -17.12 7.46
C LYS A 59 1.62 -16.78 6.08
N ASN A 60 0.98 -15.85 5.36
CA ASN A 60 1.24 -15.54 3.97
C ASN A 60 1.65 -14.08 3.77
N ILE A 61 2.18 -13.44 4.82
CA ILE A 61 2.77 -12.11 4.76
C ILE A 61 4.30 -12.20 4.95
N GLU A 62 5.02 -11.46 4.15
CA GLU A 62 6.46 -11.30 4.25
C GLU A 62 6.82 -9.83 4.38
N PHE A 63 7.75 -9.51 5.28
CA PHE A 63 8.23 -8.15 5.52
C PHE A 63 9.66 -7.97 5.04
N THR A 64 9.94 -6.84 4.38
CA THR A 64 11.25 -6.51 3.80
C THR A 64 11.55 -5.01 3.91
N THR A 65 12.80 -4.63 3.73
CA THR A 65 13.20 -3.23 3.49
C THR A 65 13.41 -2.91 2.01
N ASP A 66 13.16 -3.88 1.13
CA ASP A 66 13.47 -3.82 -0.30
C ASP A 66 12.21 -3.51 -1.13
N ASN A 67 12.01 -2.23 -1.50
CA ASN A 67 10.94 -1.79 -2.39
C ASN A 67 11.08 -2.39 -3.80
N GLU A 68 12.31 -2.55 -4.30
CA GLU A 68 12.56 -3.12 -5.62
C GLU A 68 11.99 -4.54 -5.71
N ARG A 69 12.16 -5.32 -4.64
CA ARG A 69 11.60 -6.65 -4.54
C ARG A 69 10.06 -6.62 -4.56
N VAL A 70 9.44 -5.70 -3.82
CA VAL A 70 7.97 -5.51 -3.81
C VAL A 70 7.47 -5.20 -5.22
N ILE A 71 8.10 -4.24 -5.90
CA ILE A 71 7.71 -3.81 -7.24
C ILE A 71 7.87 -4.94 -8.27
N LYS A 72 8.93 -5.74 -8.16
CA LYS A 72 9.18 -6.85 -9.11
C LYS A 72 8.25 -8.04 -8.91
N GLU A 73 8.01 -8.45 -7.66
CA GLU A 73 7.31 -9.69 -7.35
C GLU A 73 5.79 -9.57 -7.28
N CYS A 74 5.24 -8.36 -7.10
CA CYS A 74 3.81 -8.14 -6.90
C CYS A 74 3.13 -7.58 -8.14
N ASP A 75 1.83 -7.87 -8.31
CA ASP A 75 1.03 -7.40 -9.45
C ASP A 75 0.34 -6.07 -9.14
N ILE A 76 -0.20 -5.94 -7.92
CA ILE A 76 -0.84 -4.74 -7.39
C ILE A 76 -0.03 -4.28 -6.19
N ILE A 77 0.45 -3.05 -6.22
CA ILE A 77 1.29 -2.47 -5.18
C ILE A 77 0.57 -1.27 -4.55
N PHE A 78 0.19 -1.38 -3.29
CA PHE A 78 -0.32 -0.26 -2.51
C PHE A 78 0.83 0.56 -1.93
N THR A 79 0.73 1.90 -2.00
CA THR A 79 1.61 2.80 -1.26
C THR A 79 0.83 3.51 -0.17
N LEU A 80 1.26 3.31 1.08
CA LEU A 80 0.69 3.87 2.30
C LEU A 80 1.77 4.60 3.11
N VAL A 81 2.54 5.43 2.40
CA VAL A 81 3.60 6.26 2.97
C VAL A 81 3.04 7.55 3.56
N ALA A 82 3.82 8.24 4.39
CA ALA A 82 3.38 9.48 5.01
C ALA A 82 3.30 10.62 3.98
N THR A 83 2.19 11.37 4.02
CA THR A 83 1.97 12.59 3.24
C THR A 83 1.55 13.71 4.20
N PRO A 84 2.51 14.34 4.92
CA PRO A 84 2.19 15.36 5.92
C PRO A 84 1.58 16.62 5.28
N SER A 85 0.68 17.28 6.04
CA SER A 85 0.12 18.56 5.60
C SER A 85 1.18 19.67 5.68
N LEU A 86 1.20 20.55 4.68
CA LEU A 86 2.01 21.74 4.62
C LEU A 86 1.25 22.97 5.16
N GLU A 87 1.98 24.07 5.40
CA GLU A 87 1.40 25.30 5.96
C GLU A 87 0.35 25.95 5.05
N ASP A 88 0.43 25.74 3.75
CA ASP A 88 -0.52 26.24 2.74
C ASP A 88 -1.78 25.34 2.59
N GLY A 89 -1.85 24.26 3.35
CA GLY A 89 -2.95 23.30 3.34
C GLY A 89 -2.83 22.19 2.29
N SER A 90 -1.77 22.18 1.49
CA SER A 90 -1.44 21.08 0.59
C SER A 90 -0.77 19.91 1.33
N TYR A 91 -0.55 18.81 0.64
CA TYR A 91 0.16 17.64 1.16
C TYR A 91 1.53 17.50 0.54
N ASP A 92 2.53 17.20 1.37
CA ASP A 92 3.86 16.81 0.89
C ASP A 92 3.80 15.36 0.39
N VAL A 93 3.86 15.20 -0.91
CA VAL A 93 3.81 13.88 -1.58
C VAL A 93 5.20 13.35 -1.95
N SER A 94 6.27 13.92 -1.41
CA SER A 94 7.65 13.53 -1.72
C SER A 94 7.91 12.04 -1.53
N ASN A 95 7.37 11.43 -0.46
CA ASN A 95 7.50 9.99 -0.25
C ASN A 95 6.78 9.15 -1.32
N VAL A 96 5.68 9.63 -1.89
CA VAL A 96 5.00 8.97 -3.02
C VAL A 96 5.83 9.15 -4.30
N ASP A 97 6.41 10.33 -4.51
CA ASP A 97 7.33 10.62 -5.61
C ASP A 97 8.55 9.70 -5.60
N ASP A 98 9.09 9.39 -4.43
CA ASP A 98 10.19 8.43 -4.26
C ASP A 98 9.75 7.03 -4.72
N VAL A 99 8.56 6.56 -4.33
CA VAL A 99 8.01 5.28 -4.80
C VAL A 99 7.83 5.27 -6.32
N VAL A 100 7.27 6.33 -6.91
CA VAL A 100 7.13 6.46 -8.37
C VAL A 100 8.50 6.45 -9.06
N SER A 101 9.50 7.06 -8.45
CA SER A 101 10.88 7.05 -8.96
C SER A 101 11.51 5.65 -8.90
N ASP A 102 11.23 4.88 -7.85
CA ASP A 102 11.63 3.46 -7.76
C ASP A 102 11.04 2.65 -8.93
N PHE A 103 9.75 2.82 -9.24
CA PHE A 103 9.11 2.18 -10.39
C PHE A 103 9.82 2.54 -11.70
N ASN A 104 10.08 3.81 -11.98
CA ASN A 104 10.77 4.25 -13.19
C ASN A 104 12.17 3.65 -13.29
N GLN A 105 12.96 3.68 -12.20
CA GLN A 105 14.32 3.11 -12.20
C GLN A 105 14.34 1.62 -12.48
N ILE A 106 13.34 0.90 -11.98
CA ILE A 106 13.18 -0.54 -12.20
C ILE A 106 12.68 -0.79 -13.62
N GLY A 107 11.72 0.01 -14.13
CA GLY A 107 11.13 -0.07 -15.46
C GLY A 107 12.18 0.01 -16.58
N TRP A 108 13.22 0.81 -16.39
CA TRP A 108 14.36 0.88 -17.34
C TRP A 108 15.15 -0.43 -17.48
N ARG A 109 15.04 -1.33 -16.50
CA ARG A 109 15.80 -2.60 -16.48
C ARG A 109 14.90 -3.82 -16.58
N THR A 110 13.65 -3.71 -16.19
CA THR A 110 12.71 -4.83 -16.09
C THR A 110 11.32 -4.36 -16.51
N PRO A 111 10.67 -5.03 -17.50
CA PRO A 111 9.32 -4.66 -17.89
C PRO A 111 8.35 -4.72 -16.72
N LEU A 112 7.59 -3.63 -16.51
CA LEU A 112 6.57 -3.52 -15.46
C LEU A 112 5.15 -3.56 -16.03
N ASN A 113 5.01 -3.81 -17.33
CA ASN A 113 3.72 -3.89 -18.01
C ASN A 113 2.72 -4.75 -17.24
N GLY A 114 1.60 -4.17 -16.95
CA GLY A 114 0.51 -4.86 -16.30
C GLY A 114 0.63 -4.93 -14.78
N LYS A 115 1.47 -4.14 -14.17
CA LYS A 115 1.44 -3.86 -12.74
C LYS A 115 0.59 -2.63 -12.46
N SER A 116 0.15 -2.50 -11.22
CA SER A 116 -0.61 -1.33 -10.78
C SER A 116 -0.02 -0.76 -9.49
N LEU A 117 0.12 0.57 -9.47
CA LEU A 117 0.40 1.34 -8.26
C LEU A 117 -0.92 1.87 -7.72
N VAL A 118 -1.26 1.54 -6.48
CA VAL A 118 -2.43 2.04 -5.78
C VAL A 118 -2.00 3.04 -4.72
N VAL A 119 -2.31 4.31 -4.94
CA VAL A 119 -2.00 5.39 -4.00
C VAL A 119 -3.08 5.44 -2.93
N GLY A 120 -2.76 4.91 -1.74
CA GLY A 120 -3.67 4.80 -0.60
C GLY A 120 -3.52 5.91 0.45
N CYS A 121 -2.53 6.79 0.28
CA CYS A 121 -2.34 7.97 1.13
C CYS A 121 -3.00 9.21 0.52
N THR A 122 -3.18 10.24 1.35
CA THR A 122 -3.79 11.51 0.91
C THR A 122 -2.85 12.26 -0.03
N THR A 123 -3.37 12.70 -1.18
CA THR A 123 -2.63 13.48 -2.17
C THR A 123 -3.40 14.74 -2.56
N ASN A 124 -2.76 15.65 -3.28
CA ASN A 124 -3.42 16.83 -3.82
C ASN A 124 -4.15 16.50 -5.12
N PRO A 125 -5.17 17.27 -5.52
CA PRO A 125 -5.76 17.15 -6.84
C PRO A 125 -4.72 17.28 -7.95
N GLY A 126 -4.68 16.31 -8.89
CA GLY A 126 -3.74 16.27 -10.01
C GLY A 126 -2.45 15.50 -9.76
N ASP A 127 -2.16 15.07 -8.51
CA ASP A 127 -0.96 14.29 -8.21
C ASP A 127 -1.00 12.90 -8.88
N CYS A 128 -2.12 12.18 -8.76
CA CYS A 128 -2.26 10.85 -9.35
C CYS A 128 -2.17 10.88 -10.89
N GLU A 129 -2.70 11.92 -11.55
CA GLU A 129 -2.54 12.11 -13.00
C GLU A 129 -1.08 12.38 -13.36
N THR A 130 -0.34 13.06 -12.49
CA THR A 130 1.10 13.30 -12.67
C THR A 130 1.89 12.00 -12.51
N PHE A 131 1.58 11.18 -11.50
CA PHE A 131 2.18 9.86 -11.32
C PHE A 131 1.87 8.94 -12.51
N GLN A 132 0.61 8.93 -12.98
CA GLN A 132 0.23 8.13 -14.16
C GLN A 132 1.05 8.52 -15.39
N ARG A 133 1.20 9.83 -15.67
CA ARG A 133 2.01 10.29 -16.81
C ARG A 133 3.46 9.82 -16.73
N ARG A 134 4.05 9.81 -15.54
CA ARG A 134 5.43 9.35 -15.33
C ARG A 134 5.60 7.85 -15.52
N LEU A 135 4.55 7.06 -15.27
CA LEU A 135 4.57 5.59 -15.32
C LEU A 135 3.98 5.02 -16.61
N ASN A 136 3.49 5.87 -17.53
CA ASN A 136 2.88 5.41 -18.79
C ASN A 136 3.84 4.60 -19.65
N ASP A 137 5.09 5.03 -19.78
CA ASP A 137 6.10 4.35 -20.60
C ASP A 137 6.48 2.97 -20.02
N ASP A 138 6.34 2.80 -18.73
CA ASP A 138 6.56 1.53 -18.01
C ASP A 138 5.34 0.60 -18.06
N GLY A 139 4.18 1.10 -18.57
CA GLY A 139 2.93 0.34 -18.66
C GLY A 139 2.30 0.01 -17.31
N VAL A 140 2.55 0.83 -16.31
CA VAL A 140 1.99 0.73 -14.95
C VAL A 140 0.73 1.59 -14.86
N GLU A 141 -0.35 1.00 -14.34
CA GLU A 141 -1.60 1.71 -14.09
C GLU A 141 -1.60 2.32 -12.68
N VAL A 142 -2.06 3.56 -12.55
CA VAL A 142 -2.17 4.23 -11.24
C VAL A 142 -3.63 4.31 -10.82
N TYR A 143 -3.90 3.86 -9.59
CA TYR A 143 -5.20 4.00 -8.93
C TYR A 143 -5.06 4.90 -7.71
N TYR A 144 -6.13 5.64 -7.39
CA TYR A 144 -6.26 6.39 -6.15
C TYR A 144 -7.27 5.71 -5.24
N ASN A 145 -6.84 5.36 -4.04
CA ASN A 145 -7.67 4.63 -3.10
C ASN A 145 -7.40 5.13 -1.67
N PRO A 146 -7.84 6.36 -1.35
CA PRO A 146 -7.63 6.94 -0.03
C PRO A 146 -8.46 6.21 1.02
N GLU A 147 -7.89 6.05 2.21
CA GLU A 147 -8.55 5.42 3.35
C GLU A 147 -9.27 6.45 4.23
N PHE A 148 -10.47 6.09 4.67
CA PHE A 148 -11.32 6.89 5.56
C PHE A 148 -11.37 6.26 6.95
N ILE A 149 -10.26 6.36 7.69
CA ILE A 149 -10.07 5.68 8.98
C ILE A 149 -9.71 6.66 10.09
N ALA A 150 -9.95 6.26 11.35
CA ALA A 150 -9.47 6.95 12.53
C ALA A 150 -8.37 6.13 13.25
N GLN A 151 -7.34 6.80 13.77
CA GLN A 151 -6.32 6.13 14.58
C GLN A 151 -6.95 5.60 15.88
N GLY A 152 -6.60 4.37 16.27
CA GLY A 152 -7.18 3.66 17.40
C GLY A 152 -8.36 2.76 17.05
N SER A 153 -8.83 2.79 15.79
CA SER A 153 -9.89 1.93 15.28
C SER A 153 -9.65 1.44 13.83
N ILE A 154 -8.40 1.50 13.36
CA ILE A 154 -8.05 1.25 11.95
C ILE A 154 -8.59 -0.08 11.45
N VAL A 155 -8.32 -1.19 12.17
CA VAL A 155 -8.81 -2.53 11.78
C VAL A 155 -10.33 -2.58 11.71
N LYS A 156 -11.01 -1.98 12.70
CA LYS A 156 -12.47 -1.93 12.75
C LYS A 156 -13.04 -1.12 11.58
N ASP A 157 -12.44 0.04 11.30
CA ASP A 157 -12.92 0.97 10.27
C ASP A 157 -12.71 0.39 8.87
N LEU A 158 -11.59 -0.32 8.63
CA LEU A 158 -11.36 -1.03 7.37
C LEU A 158 -12.37 -2.17 7.14
N ILE A 159 -12.69 -2.95 8.19
CA ILE A 159 -13.66 -4.06 8.10
C ILE A 159 -15.09 -3.55 7.91
N ASN A 160 -15.43 -2.40 8.50
CA ASN A 160 -16.76 -1.83 8.48
C ASN A 160 -16.78 -0.48 7.76
N ALA A 161 -16.03 -0.36 6.67
CA ALA A 161 -15.94 0.89 5.93
C ALA A 161 -17.31 1.29 5.38
N ASP A 162 -17.74 2.52 5.68
CA ASP A 162 -18.97 3.11 5.12
C ASP A 162 -18.85 3.35 3.61
N MET A 163 -17.63 3.56 3.14
CA MET A 163 -17.31 3.81 1.73
C MET A 163 -15.89 3.34 1.41
N VAL A 164 -15.73 2.76 0.24
CA VAL A 164 -14.43 2.52 -0.41
C VAL A 164 -14.40 3.29 -1.71
N LEU A 165 -13.41 4.17 -1.87
CA LEU A 165 -13.22 4.94 -3.09
C LEU A 165 -12.07 4.35 -3.89
N ILE A 166 -12.33 4.01 -5.16
CA ILE A 166 -11.31 3.54 -6.10
C ILE A 166 -11.42 4.42 -7.35
N GLY A 167 -10.50 5.35 -7.49
CA GLY A 167 -10.31 6.19 -8.67
C GLY A 167 -9.30 5.58 -9.61
N GLY A 168 -9.47 5.79 -10.91
CA GLY A 168 -8.62 5.21 -11.96
C GLY A 168 -9.31 4.12 -12.77
N GLU A 169 -8.75 3.86 -13.94
CA GLU A 169 -9.20 2.81 -14.85
C GLU A 169 -8.04 1.87 -15.19
N GLY A 170 -8.34 0.60 -15.40
CA GLY A 170 -7.35 -0.39 -15.79
C GLY A 170 -7.75 -1.80 -15.38
N LYS A 171 -6.88 -2.75 -15.65
CA LYS A 171 -7.19 -4.18 -15.57
C LYS A 171 -7.39 -4.72 -14.14
N HIS A 172 -6.82 -4.06 -13.14
CA HIS A 172 -6.90 -4.53 -11.74
C HIS A 172 -8.05 -3.92 -10.94
N ARG A 173 -8.90 -3.08 -11.55
CA ARG A 173 -10.03 -2.44 -10.87
C ARG A 173 -10.95 -3.44 -10.17
N ASP A 174 -11.34 -4.50 -10.89
CA ASP A 174 -12.23 -5.53 -10.32
C ASP A 174 -11.55 -6.31 -9.20
N GLU A 175 -10.24 -6.49 -9.27
CA GLU A 175 -9.49 -7.16 -8.22
C GLU A 175 -9.36 -6.29 -6.97
N LEU A 176 -9.18 -4.97 -7.13
CA LEU A 176 -9.23 -4.03 -5.99
C LEU A 176 -10.57 -4.10 -5.28
N VAL A 177 -11.68 -4.13 -6.01
CA VAL A 177 -13.02 -4.32 -5.44
C VAL A 177 -13.13 -5.62 -4.67
N LYS A 178 -12.61 -6.74 -5.20
CA LYS A 178 -12.62 -8.04 -4.51
C LYS A 178 -11.77 -8.04 -3.24
N ILE A 179 -10.63 -7.36 -3.23
CA ILE A 179 -9.80 -7.22 -2.03
C ILE A 179 -10.63 -6.62 -0.90
N TYR A 180 -11.35 -5.53 -1.15
CA TYR A 180 -12.19 -4.88 -0.14
C TYR A 180 -13.37 -5.73 0.30
N TYR A 181 -14.03 -6.46 -0.61
CA TYR A 181 -15.06 -7.44 -0.21
C TYR A 181 -14.50 -8.57 0.65
N GLY A 182 -13.25 -8.94 0.46
CA GLY A 182 -12.58 -9.96 1.29
C GLY A 182 -12.17 -9.43 2.66
N ILE A 183 -11.95 -8.13 2.80
CA ILE A 183 -11.63 -7.45 4.07
C ILE A 183 -12.88 -7.28 4.94
N GLN A 184 -13.99 -6.92 4.33
CA GLN A 184 -15.30 -6.69 4.97
C GLN A 184 -16.04 -8.01 5.26
#